data_22e8b02e632dc2033a390c0afd580e70
#
_entry.id   22e8b02e632dc2033a390c0afd580e70
#
_cell.length_a   1.000
_cell.length_b   1.000
_cell.length_c   1.000
_cell.angle_alpha   90.00
_cell.angle_beta   90.00
_cell.angle_gamma   90.00
#
_symmetry.space_group_name_H-M   'P 1'
#
loop_
_entity.id
_entity.type
_entity.pdbx_description
1 polymer ?
#
loop_
_entity_poly.entity_id
_entity_poly.type
_entity_poly.pdbx_seq_one_letter_code
_entity_poly.pdbx_strand_id
1 'polypeptide(L)'
;DPVHKYIPSWKNLKIYKSGKFPDFQTTDYVNTMTIRDLLSHQSGLTYGFQMKSEIDKAYRENGIGRMESLNTNQTLSDMIDQLKEVPLEFEPSTAWNYSVSTDVLGYLIELISDNQFDEYLHKNIFKKLNMKDTDFFVPKEKLDRFTSNYLFNMGESFDENGTLPIRQVDRYSVQSGDPILIDDSQMSLFSRKPAFLSGGGGLVSTLDDYINFSVMLLNEGKFKDSQILSNKTIDLMTSNHLFN
;
A
#
# COMPACT_ATOMS: atom_id res chain seq x y z
N ASP A 1 -14.37 1.28 14.62
CA ASP A 1 -15.27 0.20 14.15
C ASP A 1 -14.47 -1.05 13.84
N PRO A 2 -15.03 -2.26 14.08
CA PRO A 2 -14.49 -3.53 13.60
C PRO A 2 -14.46 -3.59 12.07
N VAL A 3 -13.37 -4.14 11.50
CA VAL A 3 -13.23 -4.31 10.04
C VAL A 3 -14.31 -5.25 9.49
N HIS A 4 -14.65 -6.31 10.21
CA HIS A 4 -15.66 -7.28 9.78
C HIS A 4 -17.10 -6.73 9.70
N LYS A 5 -17.33 -5.52 10.20
CA LYS A 5 -18.61 -4.81 9.97
C LYS A 5 -18.78 -4.46 8.48
N TYR A 6 -17.71 -4.21 7.79
CA TYR A 6 -17.66 -3.84 6.37
C TYR A 6 -17.21 -5.00 5.47
N ILE A 7 -16.34 -5.87 5.99
CA ILE A 7 -15.84 -7.07 5.31
C ILE A 7 -16.26 -8.31 6.14
N PRO A 8 -17.51 -8.78 6.02
CA PRO A 8 -18.04 -9.83 6.88
C PRO A 8 -17.25 -11.15 6.83
N SER A 9 -16.63 -11.46 5.68
CA SER A 9 -15.79 -12.65 5.51
C SER A 9 -14.56 -12.66 6.43
N TRP A 10 -14.15 -11.51 6.96
CA TRP A 10 -13.00 -11.38 7.86
C TRP A 10 -13.34 -11.56 9.35
N LYS A 11 -14.58 -11.90 9.67
CA LYS A 11 -15.01 -12.14 11.06
C LYS A 11 -14.26 -13.28 11.74
N ASN A 12 -13.81 -14.26 10.96
CA ASN A 12 -13.21 -15.50 11.48
C ASN A 12 -11.79 -15.73 10.91
N LEU A 13 -11.04 -14.67 10.63
CA LEU A 13 -9.62 -14.80 10.29
C LEU A 13 -8.90 -15.56 11.41
N LYS A 14 -7.79 -16.19 11.08
CA LYS A 14 -7.00 -16.99 12.02
C LYS A 14 -5.63 -16.36 12.23
N ILE A 15 -4.98 -16.70 13.33
CA ILE A 15 -3.60 -16.33 13.62
C ILE A 15 -2.70 -17.51 13.25
N TYR A 16 -1.62 -17.23 12.58
CA TYR A 16 -0.56 -18.19 12.26
C TYR A 16 0.08 -18.76 13.53
N LYS A 17 0.29 -20.06 13.54
CA LYS A 17 1.00 -20.77 14.59
C LYS A 17 2.24 -21.49 14.07
N SER A 18 2.07 -22.25 12.98
CA SER A 18 3.15 -22.99 12.33
C SER A 18 2.70 -23.52 10.97
N GLY A 19 3.64 -24.16 10.24
CA GLY A 19 3.33 -24.77 8.94
C GLY A 19 3.62 -23.85 7.77
N LYS A 20 3.24 -24.30 6.57
CA LYS A 20 3.45 -23.60 5.29
C LYS A 20 2.15 -23.60 4.50
N PHE A 21 2.02 -22.64 3.58
CA PHE A 21 0.87 -22.59 2.68
C PHE A 21 0.78 -23.87 1.82
N PRO A 22 -0.42 -24.46 1.62
CA PRO A 22 -1.72 -24.04 2.20
C PRO A 22 -2.00 -24.63 3.60
N ASP A 23 -1.14 -25.52 4.12
CA ASP A 23 -1.38 -26.34 5.32
C ASP A 23 -0.91 -25.64 6.61
N PHE A 24 -1.36 -24.40 6.84
CA PHE A 24 -1.07 -23.67 8.06
C PHE A 24 -1.79 -24.24 9.28
N GLN A 25 -1.07 -24.39 10.38
CA GLN A 25 -1.66 -24.56 11.70
C GLN A 25 -1.97 -23.16 12.26
N THR A 26 -3.18 -22.97 12.73
CA THR A 26 -3.69 -21.68 13.16
C THR A 26 -4.38 -21.75 14.52
N THR A 27 -4.61 -20.60 15.11
CA THR A 27 -5.46 -20.44 16.28
C THR A 27 -6.49 -19.33 16.02
N ASP A 28 -7.55 -19.32 16.81
CA ASP A 28 -8.51 -18.21 16.80
C ASP A 28 -7.87 -16.95 17.37
N TYR A 29 -8.29 -15.80 16.89
CA TYR A 29 -7.91 -14.53 17.48
C TYR A 29 -8.95 -14.09 18.53
N VAL A 30 -8.52 -13.32 19.52
CA VAL A 30 -9.35 -12.78 20.59
C VAL A 30 -9.67 -11.30 20.32
N ASN A 31 -8.66 -10.54 19.90
CA ASN A 31 -8.81 -9.11 19.63
C ASN A 31 -9.39 -8.87 18.25
N THR A 32 -10.57 -8.27 18.21
CA THR A 32 -11.22 -7.93 16.94
C THR A 32 -10.40 -6.87 16.20
N MET A 33 -10.02 -7.17 14.95
CA MET A 33 -9.35 -6.20 14.07
C MET A 33 -10.22 -4.97 13.84
N THR A 34 -9.69 -3.79 14.08
CA THR A 34 -10.36 -2.51 13.88
C THR A 34 -9.78 -1.72 12.71
N ILE A 35 -10.52 -0.70 12.23
CA ILE A 35 -10.00 0.26 11.24
C ILE A 35 -8.76 0.98 11.78
N ARG A 36 -8.67 1.21 13.10
CA ARG A 36 -7.48 1.78 13.72
C ARG A 36 -6.25 0.89 13.55
N ASP A 37 -6.40 -0.42 13.70
CA ASP A 37 -5.31 -1.37 13.51
C ASP A 37 -4.78 -1.37 12.07
N LEU A 38 -5.65 -1.20 11.09
CA LEU A 38 -5.25 -1.00 9.68
C LEU A 38 -4.49 0.31 9.51
N LEU A 39 -5.00 1.42 10.02
CA LEU A 39 -4.38 2.75 9.92
C LEU A 39 -3.00 2.82 10.59
N SER A 40 -2.76 2.05 11.63
CA SER A 40 -1.52 2.04 12.41
C SER A 40 -0.63 0.82 12.13
N HIS A 41 -0.94 0.00 11.12
CA HIS A 41 -0.23 -1.25 10.81
C HIS A 41 -0.13 -2.24 11.98
N GLN A 42 -1.17 -2.32 12.79
CA GLN A 42 -1.29 -3.26 13.92
C GLN A 42 -2.30 -4.38 13.65
N SER A 43 -2.66 -4.58 12.38
CA SER A 43 -3.71 -5.52 11.94
C SER A 43 -3.30 -7.00 11.95
N GLY A 44 -2.00 -7.32 12.03
CA GLY A 44 -1.47 -8.66 11.82
C GLY A 44 -1.25 -9.04 10.35
N LEU A 45 -1.55 -8.14 9.41
CA LEU A 45 -1.22 -8.30 7.99
C LEU A 45 0.28 -8.04 7.74
N THR A 46 0.77 -8.44 6.56
CA THR A 46 2.18 -8.23 6.15
C THR A 46 2.31 -7.73 4.72
N TYR A 47 3.53 -7.61 4.23
CA TYR A 47 3.88 -7.48 2.81
C TYR A 47 4.77 -8.64 2.38
N GLY A 48 4.51 -9.19 1.20
CA GLY A 48 5.29 -10.29 0.64
C GLY A 48 6.79 -10.00 0.47
N PHE A 49 7.20 -8.75 0.32
CA PHE A 49 8.60 -8.35 0.13
C PHE A 49 9.42 -8.32 1.44
N GLN A 50 8.82 -8.52 2.59
CA GLN A 50 9.56 -8.47 3.88
C GLN A 50 10.50 -9.65 4.09
N MET A 51 10.24 -10.80 3.48
CA MET A 51 11.10 -12.00 3.51
C MET A 51 11.41 -12.51 4.93
N LYS A 52 10.47 -12.40 5.85
CA LYS A 52 10.67 -12.72 7.28
C LYS A 52 9.94 -13.96 7.75
N SER A 53 8.82 -14.32 7.09
CA SER A 53 7.90 -15.34 7.59
C SER A 53 7.31 -16.21 6.49
N GLU A 54 6.71 -17.35 6.89
CA GLU A 54 5.95 -18.20 5.97
C GLU A 54 4.66 -17.50 5.50
N ILE A 55 4.16 -16.49 6.23
CA ILE A 55 2.99 -15.70 5.84
C ILE A 55 3.34 -14.75 4.69
N ASP A 56 4.45 -14.00 4.81
CA ASP A 56 4.88 -13.12 3.72
C ASP A 56 5.29 -13.91 2.46
N LYS A 57 5.81 -15.14 2.66
CA LYS A 57 6.06 -16.07 1.57
C LYS A 57 4.76 -16.48 0.86
N ALA A 58 3.70 -16.81 1.62
CA ALA A 58 2.40 -17.11 1.06
C ALA A 58 1.83 -15.92 0.27
N TYR A 59 2.02 -14.68 0.75
CA TYR A 59 1.64 -13.48 0.00
C TYR A 59 2.37 -13.41 -1.35
N ARG A 60 3.69 -13.67 -1.38
CA ARG A 60 4.46 -13.70 -2.65
C ARG A 60 3.95 -14.77 -3.61
N GLU A 61 3.73 -15.98 -3.11
CA GLU A 61 3.31 -17.12 -3.93
C GLU A 61 1.91 -16.93 -4.50
N ASN A 62 1.04 -16.21 -3.78
CA ASN A 62 -0.34 -15.92 -4.21
C ASN A 62 -0.50 -14.53 -4.86
N GLY A 63 0.58 -13.78 -5.04
CA GLY A 63 0.53 -12.47 -5.71
C GLY A 63 -0.16 -11.37 -4.90
N ILE A 64 -0.30 -11.53 -3.58
CA ILE A 64 -0.99 -10.57 -2.71
C ILE A 64 -0.13 -9.32 -2.51
N GLY A 65 -0.69 -8.14 -2.80
CA GLY A 65 -0.05 -6.86 -2.56
C GLY A 65 1.25 -6.62 -3.34
N ARG A 66 1.39 -7.21 -4.52
CA ARG A 66 2.56 -7.03 -5.39
C ARG A 66 2.37 -5.84 -6.33
N MET A 67 3.48 -5.15 -6.63
CA MET A 67 3.50 -4.12 -7.68
C MET A 67 3.09 -4.68 -9.04
N GLU A 68 3.42 -5.93 -9.33
CA GLU A 68 3.00 -6.61 -10.56
C GLU A 68 1.49 -6.79 -10.67
N SER A 69 0.75 -6.73 -9.57
CA SER A 69 -0.71 -6.73 -9.56
C SER A 69 -1.30 -5.51 -10.28
N LEU A 70 -0.56 -4.40 -10.38
CA LEU A 70 -0.93 -3.24 -11.19
C LEU A 70 -1.06 -3.59 -12.69
N ASN A 71 -0.42 -4.67 -13.12
CA ASN A 71 -0.41 -5.12 -14.51
C ASN A 71 -1.40 -6.26 -14.81
N THR A 72 -2.20 -6.64 -13.84
CA THR A 72 -3.22 -7.69 -13.95
C THR A 72 -4.62 -7.07 -13.94
N ASN A 73 -5.64 -7.91 -14.14
CA ASN A 73 -7.03 -7.49 -13.93
C ASN A 73 -7.49 -7.68 -12.48
N GLN A 74 -6.57 -7.98 -11.56
CA GLN A 74 -6.86 -8.11 -10.13
C GLN A 74 -7.31 -6.77 -9.57
N THR A 75 -8.36 -6.80 -8.77
CA THR A 75 -8.92 -5.63 -8.08
C THR A 75 -8.58 -5.66 -6.57
N LEU A 76 -8.89 -4.58 -5.85
CA LEU A 76 -8.82 -4.57 -4.39
C LEU A 76 -9.72 -5.65 -3.78
N SER A 77 -10.91 -5.87 -4.35
CA SER A 77 -11.83 -6.93 -3.90
C SER A 77 -11.22 -8.33 -4.02
N ASP A 78 -10.54 -8.60 -5.13
CA ASP A 78 -9.86 -9.89 -5.32
C ASP A 78 -8.75 -10.12 -4.28
N MET A 79 -8.01 -9.06 -3.94
CA MET A 79 -7.00 -9.12 -2.87
C MET A 79 -7.63 -9.42 -1.51
N ILE A 80 -8.76 -8.80 -1.19
CA ILE A 80 -9.50 -9.07 0.06
C ILE A 80 -9.92 -10.54 0.15
N ASP A 81 -10.36 -11.10 -0.96
CA ASP A 81 -10.74 -12.51 -1.03
C ASP A 81 -9.54 -13.47 -0.89
N GLN A 82 -8.38 -13.09 -1.42
CA GLN A 82 -7.16 -13.87 -1.22
C GLN A 82 -6.64 -13.78 0.22
N LEU A 83 -6.72 -12.61 0.85
CA LEU A 83 -6.24 -12.40 2.23
C LEU A 83 -6.98 -13.26 3.26
N LYS A 84 -8.25 -13.61 3.03
CA LYS A 84 -8.99 -14.49 3.96
C LYS A 84 -8.45 -15.92 4.03
N GLU A 85 -7.71 -16.37 3.00
CA GLU A 85 -7.14 -17.71 2.92
C GLU A 85 -5.76 -17.81 3.61
N VAL A 86 -5.17 -16.68 4.00
CA VAL A 86 -3.86 -16.62 4.66
C VAL A 86 -4.04 -16.07 6.08
N PRO A 87 -3.53 -16.77 7.12
CA PRO A 87 -3.68 -16.29 8.49
C PRO A 87 -2.91 -15.01 8.75
N LEU A 88 -3.30 -14.27 9.79
CA LEU A 88 -2.57 -13.12 10.31
C LEU A 88 -1.25 -13.57 10.94
N GLU A 89 -0.20 -12.76 10.86
CA GLU A 89 1.09 -13.05 11.50
C GLU A 89 1.02 -13.01 13.03
N PHE A 90 0.16 -12.12 13.56
CA PHE A 90 -0.03 -11.92 15.00
C PHE A 90 -1.44 -11.41 15.30
N GLU A 91 -1.78 -11.42 16.55
CA GLU A 91 -3.04 -10.90 17.10
C GLU A 91 -3.19 -9.41 16.81
N PRO A 92 -4.29 -8.93 16.22
CA PRO A 92 -4.52 -7.49 16.05
C PRO A 92 -4.32 -6.69 17.33
N SER A 93 -3.78 -5.50 17.23
CA SER A 93 -3.45 -4.61 18.36
C SER A 93 -2.32 -5.09 19.28
N THR A 94 -1.54 -6.12 18.93
CA THR A 94 -0.46 -6.62 19.81
C THR A 94 0.96 -6.32 19.32
N ALA A 95 1.12 -6.05 18.03
CA ALA A 95 2.41 -5.73 17.41
C ALA A 95 2.23 -4.79 16.22
N TRP A 96 3.32 -4.23 15.75
CA TRP A 96 3.39 -3.44 14.53
C TRP A 96 4.11 -4.20 13.43
N ASN A 97 3.51 -4.20 12.24
CA ASN A 97 4.15 -4.73 11.04
C ASN A 97 3.68 -3.97 9.80
N TYR A 98 4.61 -3.39 9.05
CA TYR A 98 4.30 -2.72 7.78
C TYR A 98 3.62 -3.69 6.82
N SER A 99 2.48 -3.32 6.24
CA SER A 99 1.58 -4.30 5.63
C SER A 99 0.66 -3.71 4.56
N VAL A 100 -0.02 -4.59 3.82
CA VAL A 100 -1.10 -4.24 2.87
C VAL A 100 -2.34 -3.61 3.53
N SER A 101 -2.25 -3.23 4.79
CA SER A 101 -3.35 -2.55 5.50
C SER A 101 -3.84 -1.29 4.79
N THR A 102 -2.95 -0.55 4.12
CA THR A 102 -3.32 0.64 3.35
C THR A 102 -4.11 0.31 2.08
N ASP A 103 -3.85 -0.85 1.46
CA ASP A 103 -4.66 -1.35 0.34
C ASP A 103 -6.05 -1.77 0.82
N VAL A 104 -6.13 -2.41 1.99
CA VAL A 104 -7.41 -2.75 2.65
C VAL A 104 -8.21 -1.48 2.98
N LEU A 105 -7.55 -0.40 3.41
CA LEU A 105 -8.20 0.90 3.63
C LEU A 105 -8.74 1.49 2.33
N GLY A 106 -8.03 1.34 1.21
CA GLY A 106 -8.53 1.72 -0.12
C GLY A 106 -9.84 1.00 -0.45
N TYR A 107 -9.88 -0.32 -0.26
CA TYR A 107 -11.11 -1.09 -0.43
C TYR A 107 -12.25 -0.67 0.51
N LEU A 108 -11.94 -0.39 1.77
CA LEU A 108 -12.95 0.12 2.72
C LEU A 108 -13.52 1.48 2.30
N ILE A 109 -12.71 2.33 1.67
CA ILE A 109 -13.20 3.60 1.10
C ILE A 109 -14.20 3.33 -0.02
N GLU A 110 -13.94 2.37 -0.92
CA GLU A 110 -14.89 1.99 -1.96
C GLU A 110 -16.20 1.50 -1.37
N LEU A 111 -16.16 0.59 -0.41
CA LEU A 111 -17.34 0.03 0.25
C LEU A 111 -18.19 1.08 0.99
N ILE A 112 -17.54 1.99 1.71
CA ILE A 112 -18.25 2.96 2.57
C ILE A 112 -18.79 4.13 1.74
N SER A 113 -18.08 4.53 0.70
CA SER A 113 -18.44 5.70 -0.11
C SER A 113 -19.32 5.37 -1.32
N ASP A 114 -19.42 4.10 -1.70
CA ASP A 114 -20.06 3.64 -2.94
C ASP A 114 -19.47 4.33 -4.19
N ASN A 115 -18.14 4.58 -4.17
CA ASN A 115 -17.38 5.15 -5.27
C ASN A 115 -16.11 4.32 -5.48
N GLN A 116 -15.60 4.27 -6.71
CA GLN A 116 -14.25 3.75 -6.95
C GLN A 116 -13.21 4.57 -6.17
N PHE A 117 -12.12 3.94 -5.76
CA PHE A 117 -11.13 4.59 -4.89
C PHE A 117 -10.47 5.82 -5.55
N ASP A 118 -10.14 5.74 -6.83
CA ASP A 118 -9.60 6.87 -7.60
C ASP A 118 -10.62 8.03 -7.69
N GLU A 119 -11.88 7.74 -8.01
CA GLU A 119 -12.95 8.75 -8.07
C GLU A 119 -13.15 9.44 -6.73
N TYR A 120 -13.11 8.65 -5.62
CA TYR A 120 -13.21 9.21 -4.29
C TYR A 120 -12.06 10.18 -3.98
N LEU A 121 -10.82 9.79 -4.30
CA LEU A 121 -9.64 10.63 -4.08
C LEU A 121 -9.68 11.89 -4.95
N HIS A 122 -10.03 11.76 -6.22
CA HIS A 122 -10.18 12.90 -7.12
C HIS A 122 -11.20 13.91 -6.60
N LYS A 123 -12.38 13.45 -6.21
CA LYS A 123 -13.47 14.32 -5.75
C LYS A 123 -13.15 15.00 -4.41
N ASN A 124 -12.60 14.26 -3.47
CA ASN A 124 -12.49 14.69 -2.08
C ASN A 124 -11.14 15.30 -1.72
N ILE A 125 -10.06 14.95 -2.46
CA ILE A 125 -8.70 15.40 -2.17
C ILE A 125 -8.10 16.14 -3.37
N PHE A 126 -7.85 15.46 -4.49
CA PHE A 126 -7.02 16.01 -5.57
C PHE A 126 -7.60 17.29 -6.17
N LYS A 127 -8.90 17.30 -6.50
CA LYS A 127 -9.57 18.48 -7.04
C LYS A 127 -9.56 19.65 -6.06
N LYS A 128 -9.80 19.39 -4.76
CA LYS A 128 -9.84 20.42 -3.73
C LYS A 128 -8.47 21.03 -3.45
N LEU A 129 -7.41 20.22 -3.57
CA LEU A 129 -6.03 20.64 -3.39
C LEU A 129 -5.36 21.13 -4.68
N ASN A 130 -6.10 21.18 -5.81
CA ASN A 130 -5.55 21.52 -7.12
C ASN A 130 -4.38 20.60 -7.55
N MET A 131 -4.43 19.32 -7.16
CA MET A 131 -3.48 18.27 -7.53
C MET A 131 -3.88 17.71 -8.90
N LYS A 132 -3.32 18.27 -9.98
CA LYS A 132 -3.75 17.99 -11.36
C LYS A 132 -3.01 16.83 -12.02
N ASP A 133 -1.88 16.47 -11.44
CA ASP A 133 -0.94 15.46 -11.94
C ASP A 133 -0.77 14.30 -10.95
N THR A 134 -1.71 14.14 -10.02
CA THR A 134 -1.75 13.01 -9.08
C THR A 134 -2.86 12.04 -9.44
N ASP A 135 -2.48 10.80 -9.75
CA ASP A 135 -3.41 9.74 -10.14
C ASP A 135 -2.76 8.36 -9.96
N PHE A 136 -3.49 7.29 -10.21
CA PHE A 136 -2.99 5.91 -10.26
C PHE A 136 -2.26 5.57 -11.57
N PHE A 137 -2.24 6.48 -12.52
CA PHE A 137 -1.52 6.32 -13.80
C PHE A 137 -1.21 7.68 -14.39
N VAL A 138 -0.29 7.69 -15.36
CA VAL A 138 0.06 8.89 -16.14
C VAL A 138 -0.69 8.84 -17.46
N PRO A 139 -1.60 9.79 -17.75
CA PRO A 139 -2.28 9.89 -19.05
C PRO A 139 -1.26 10.07 -20.20
N LYS A 140 -1.61 9.52 -21.38
CA LYS A 140 -0.70 9.48 -22.54
C LYS A 140 -0.12 10.86 -22.90
N GLU A 141 -0.90 11.90 -22.79
CA GLU A 141 -0.51 13.30 -23.08
C GLU A 141 0.47 13.91 -22.04
N LYS A 142 0.74 13.21 -20.95
CA LYS A 142 1.68 13.64 -19.89
C LYS A 142 2.91 12.75 -19.77
N LEU A 143 3.01 11.68 -20.56
CA LEU A 143 4.12 10.71 -20.47
C LEU A 143 5.49 11.32 -20.78
N ASP A 144 5.55 12.41 -21.56
CA ASP A 144 6.79 13.16 -21.82
C ASP A 144 7.39 13.81 -20.57
N ARG A 145 6.58 14.04 -19.54
CA ARG A 145 7.02 14.55 -18.22
C ARG A 145 7.25 13.45 -17.19
N PHE A 146 6.88 12.22 -17.50
CA PHE A 146 7.03 11.10 -16.57
C PHE A 146 8.51 10.68 -16.52
N THR A 147 9.08 10.61 -15.34
CA THR A 147 10.48 10.29 -15.13
C THR A 147 10.69 8.81 -14.84
N SER A 148 11.75 8.23 -15.39
CA SER A 148 12.22 6.91 -14.98
C SER A 148 12.70 6.93 -13.53
N ASN A 149 12.59 5.79 -12.85
CA ASN A 149 13.02 5.62 -11.48
C ASN A 149 14.28 4.78 -11.41
N TYR A 150 15.26 5.25 -10.62
CA TYR A 150 16.57 4.63 -10.47
C TYR A 150 16.88 4.36 -9.00
N LEU A 151 17.52 3.25 -8.74
CA LEU A 151 18.13 2.91 -7.47
C LEU A 151 19.65 3.01 -7.58
N PHE A 152 20.31 3.59 -6.60
CA PHE A 152 21.76 3.52 -6.50
C PHE A 152 22.20 2.15 -6.03
N ASN A 153 23.16 1.55 -6.74
CA ASN A 153 23.80 0.32 -6.29
C ASN A 153 24.64 0.62 -5.05
N MET A 154 24.16 0.25 -3.88
CA MET A 154 24.82 0.44 -2.58
C MET A 154 25.91 -0.62 -2.30
N GLY A 155 26.26 -1.46 -3.26
CA GLY A 155 27.21 -2.55 -3.10
C GLY A 155 26.63 -3.72 -2.29
N GLU A 156 27.44 -4.33 -1.43
CA GLU A 156 27.09 -5.53 -0.65
C GLU A 156 25.92 -5.35 0.35
N SER A 157 25.31 -4.17 0.40
CA SER A 157 24.12 -3.91 1.23
C SER A 157 22.87 -4.69 0.79
N PHE A 158 22.91 -5.34 -0.35
CA PHE A 158 21.90 -6.25 -0.84
C PHE A 158 22.46 -7.66 -0.76
N ASP A 159 22.26 -8.31 0.38
CA ASP A 159 22.68 -9.68 0.57
C ASP A 159 21.93 -10.65 -0.36
N GLU A 160 22.39 -11.92 -0.41
CA GLU A 160 21.80 -12.97 -1.26
C GLU A 160 20.32 -13.23 -1.00
N ASN A 161 19.76 -12.70 0.09
CA ASN A 161 18.38 -12.86 0.52
C ASN A 161 17.63 -11.52 0.59
N GLY A 162 18.34 -10.43 0.43
CA GLY A 162 17.79 -9.08 0.62
C GLY A 162 17.33 -8.45 -0.69
N THR A 163 16.42 -8.61 -1.04
CA THR A 163 15.27 -8.36 -1.81
C THR A 163 14.73 -6.98 -2.00
N LEU A 164 15.09 -6.41 -3.04
CA LEU A 164 14.14 -5.86 -4.00
C LEU A 164 14.25 -6.78 -5.21
N PRO A 165 13.18 -7.35 -5.76
CA PRO A 165 13.25 -8.06 -7.02
C PRO A 165 13.47 -7.02 -8.12
N ILE A 166 14.70 -6.54 -8.23
CA ILE A 166 15.15 -5.78 -9.39
C ILE A 166 15.17 -6.79 -10.52
N ARG A 167 14.13 -6.74 -11.35
CA ARG A 167 14.02 -7.59 -12.52
C ARG A 167 15.30 -7.46 -13.35
N GLN A 168 16.03 -8.57 -13.46
CA GLN A 168 17.03 -8.83 -14.50
C GLN A 168 18.09 -7.72 -14.76
N VAL A 169 18.57 -7.06 -13.73
CA VAL A 169 19.86 -6.40 -13.86
C VAL A 169 20.90 -7.48 -13.69
N ASP A 170 21.75 -7.66 -14.69
CA ASP A 170 22.94 -8.50 -14.55
C ASP A 170 23.83 -7.92 -13.45
N ARG A 171 23.70 -8.50 -12.24
CA ARG A 171 24.39 -8.03 -11.03
C ARG A 171 25.92 -8.00 -11.17
N TYR A 172 26.45 -8.72 -12.15
CA TYR A 172 27.88 -8.83 -12.40
C TYR A 172 28.44 -7.68 -13.24
N SER A 173 27.57 -6.89 -13.90
CA SER A 173 28.00 -5.77 -14.75
C SER A 173 27.85 -4.39 -14.12
N VAL A 174 27.18 -4.26 -12.97
CA VAL A 174 26.92 -2.97 -12.33
C VAL A 174 27.90 -2.71 -11.19
N GLN A 175 28.67 -1.63 -11.31
CA GLN A 175 29.60 -1.21 -10.26
C GLN A 175 28.87 -0.53 -9.10
N SER A 176 29.48 -0.58 -7.90
CA SER A 176 28.98 0.15 -6.74
C SER A 176 28.90 1.64 -7.03
N GLY A 177 27.75 2.26 -6.76
CA GLY A 177 27.49 3.67 -7.04
C GLY A 177 26.82 3.95 -8.38
N ASP A 178 26.71 2.97 -9.29
CA ASP A 178 26.00 3.15 -10.55
C ASP A 178 24.48 3.18 -10.32
N PRO A 179 23.73 4.05 -11.05
CA PRO A 179 22.28 4.03 -11.01
C PRO A 179 21.73 2.79 -11.74
N ILE A 180 20.86 2.06 -11.07
CA ILE A 180 20.15 0.90 -11.62
C ILE A 180 18.74 1.36 -12.00
N LEU A 181 18.37 1.24 -13.27
CA LEU A 181 17.01 1.51 -13.73
C LEU A 181 16.05 0.48 -13.16
N ILE A 182 15.08 0.91 -12.34
CA ILE A 182 14.06 0.05 -11.72
C ILE A 182 12.68 0.21 -12.34
N ASP A 183 12.38 1.37 -12.92
CA ASP A 183 11.17 1.62 -13.68
C ASP A 183 11.45 2.57 -14.85
N ASP A 184 11.26 2.09 -16.07
CA ASP A 184 11.43 2.86 -17.29
C ASP A 184 10.14 3.62 -17.58
N SER A 185 10.21 4.97 -17.65
CA SER A 185 9.05 5.82 -17.94
C SER A 185 8.31 5.45 -19.23
N GLN A 186 8.98 4.88 -20.22
CA GLN A 186 8.36 4.48 -21.51
C GLN A 186 7.62 3.13 -21.41
N MET A 187 7.99 2.30 -20.45
CA MET A 187 7.46 0.93 -20.24
C MET A 187 6.81 0.74 -18.87
N SER A 188 6.69 1.79 -18.10
CA SER A 188 6.19 1.76 -16.73
C SER A 188 4.79 1.18 -16.61
N LEU A 189 4.55 0.46 -15.52
CA LEU A 189 3.21 -0.01 -15.12
C LEU A 189 2.24 1.16 -14.93
N PHE A 190 2.74 2.33 -14.57
CA PHE A 190 1.96 3.56 -14.39
C PHE A 190 1.60 4.28 -15.70
N SER A 191 2.00 3.77 -16.89
CA SER A 191 1.60 4.35 -18.18
C SER A 191 0.17 4.03 -18.59
N ARG A 192 -0.56 3.26 -17.79
CA ARG A 192 -1.96 2.87 -18.04
C ARG A 192 -2.74 2.74 -16.73
N LYS A 193 -4.06 2.96 -16.80
CA LYS A 193 -4.93 2.82 -15.60
C LYS A 193 -4.91 1.35 -15.14
N PRO A 194 -4.51 1.08 -13.88
CA PRO A 194 -4.53 -0.27 -13.33
C PRO A 194 -5.95 -0.65 -12.87
N ALA A 195 -6.25 -1.95 -12.80
CA ALA A 195 -7.44 -2.45 -12.13
C ALA A 195 -7.25 -2.45 -10.60
N PHE A 196 -6.01 -2.66 -10.14
CA PHE A 196 -5.64 -2.65 -8.72
C PHE A 196 -5.24 -1.24 -8.29
N LEU A 197 -6.14 -0.53 -7.63
CA LEU A 197 -5.92 0.83 -7.12
C LEU A 197 -5.22 0.77 -5.75
N SER A 198 -3.93 0.49 -5.74
CA SER A 198 -3.18 0.29 -4.48
C SER A 198 -3.19 1.52 -3.58
N GLY A 199 -3.72 1.36 -2.37
CA GLY A 199 -3.63 2.37 -1.32
C GLY A 199 -2.25 2.46 -0.66
N GLY A 200 -1.40 1.45 -0.88
CA GLY A 200 -0.05 1.38 -0.32
C GLY A 200 1.05 2.02 -1.17
N GLY A 201 0.86 2.10 -2.50
CA GLY A 201 1.93 2.59 -3.38
C GLY A 201 1.49 2.86 -4.82
N GLY A 202 0.19 3.00 -5.08
CA GLY A 202 -0.37 3.09 -6.43
C GLY A 202 -0.34 4.47 -7.07
N LEU A 203 -0.01 5.54 -6.35
CA LEU A 203 -0.08 6.90 -6.87
C LEU A 203 1.23 7.35 -7.52
N VAL A 204 1.09 8.05 -8.64
CA VAL A 204 2.11 8.94 -9.22
C VAL A 204 1.71 10.39 -8.96
N SER A 205 2.69 11.29 -8.87
CA SER A 205 2.43 12.69 -8.54
C SER A 205 3.55 13.60 -9.06
N THR A 206 3.38 14.90 -8.87
CA THR A 206 4.41 15.91 -9.07
C THR A 206 4.80 16.55 -7.75
N LEU A 207 5.96 17.22 -7.73
CA LEU A 207 6.40 17.97 -6.55
C LEU A 207 5.37 19.07 -6.17
N ASP A 208 4.83 19.78 -7.17
CA ASP A 208 3.85 20.85 -6.93
C ASP A 208 2.56 20.32 -6.30
N ASP A 209 2.05 19.19 -6.78
CA ASP A 209 0.86 18.56 -6.21
C ASP A 209 1.12 18.09 -4.78
N TYR A 210 2.26 17.46 -4.54
CA TYR A 210 2.64 16.98 -3.21
C TYR A 210 2.87 18.14 -2.23
N ILE A 211 3.40 19.28 -2.69
CA ILE A 211 3.50 20.51 -1.88
C ILE A 211 2.11 21.00 -1.48
N ASN A 212 1.13 21.00 -2.38
CA ASN A 212 -0.24 21.40 -2.05
C ASN A 212 -0.84 20.53 -0.93
N PHE A 213 -0.61 19.23 -0.99
CA PHE A 213 -1.03 18.30 0.07
C PHE A 213 -0.31 18.61 1.39
N SER A 214 1.01 18.81 1.35
CA SER A 214 1.82 19.12 2.53
C SER A 214 1.42 20.47 3.18
N VAL A 215 1.15 21.49 2.36
CA VAL A 215 0.65 22.80 2.84
C VAL A 215 -0.71 22.66 3.51
N MET A 216 -1.60 21.82 2.99
CA MET A 216 -2.88 21.52 3.64
C MET A 216 -2.67 20.93 5.03
N LEU A 217 -1.77 19.96 5.18
CA LEU A 217 -1.46 19.38 6.50
C LEU A 217 -0.86 20.41 7.45
N LEU A 218 0.12 21.20 6.97
CA LEU A 218 0.78 22.26 7.76
C LEU A 218 -0.21 23.33 8.26
N ASN A 219 -1.24 23.59 7.49
CA ASN A 219 -2.30 24.54 7.82
C ASN A 219 -3.51 23.88 8.50
N GLU A 220 -3.28 22.86 9.31
CA GLU A 220 -4.30 22.20 10.14
C GLU A 220 -5.50 21.70 9.32
N GLY A 221 -5.24 21.17 8.13
CA GLY A 221 -6.24 20.61 7.23
C GLY A 221 -6.91 21.61 6.30
N LYS A 222 -6.40 22.85 6.23
CA LYS A 222 -6.93 23.92 5.38
C LYS A 222 -6.05 24.17 4.17
N PHE A 223 -6.65 24.30 2.99
CA PHE A 223 -5.99 24.72 1.77
C PHE A 223 -6.77 25.84 1.10
N LYS A 224 -6.13 27.03 0.96
CA LYS A 224 -6.79 28.26 0.52
C LYS A 224 -8.04 28.52 1.38
N ASP A 225 -9.20 28.67 0.74
CA ASP A 225 -10.47 28.95 1.42
C ASP A 225 -11.27 27.67 1.81
N SER A 226 -10.67 26.49 1.60
CA SER A 226 -11.34 25.19 1.83
C SER A 226 -10.77 24.44 3.01
N GLN A 227 -11.61 23.98 3.93
CA GLN A 227 -11.27 23.01 4.97
C GLN A 227 -11.41 21.60 4.38
N ILE A 228 -10.31 20.87 4.27
CA ILE A 228 -10.26 19.51 3.73
C ILE A 228 -10.40 18.48 4.86
N LEU A 229 -9.63 18.68 5.93
CA LEU A 229 -9.67 17.87 7.14
C LEU A 229 -9.89 18.77 8.35
N SER A 230 -10.51 18.25 9.40
CA SER A 230 -10.63 19.01 10.66
C SER A 230 -9.29 19.04 11.39
N ASN A 231 -9.05 20.06 12.22
CA ASN A 231 -7.87 20.13 13.11
C ASN A 231 -7.75 18.85 13.95
N LYS A 232 -8.85 18.36 14.51
CA LYS A 232 -8.89 17.11 15.26
C LYS A 232 -8.41 15.89 14.44
N THR A 233 -8.71 15.87 13.15
CA THR A 233 -8.23 14.80 12.26
C THR A 233 -6.73 14.91 12.05
N ILE A 234 -6.19 16.11 11.87
CA ILE A 234 -4.76 16.36 11.74
C ILE A 234 -4.04 15.95 13.05
N ASP A 235 -4.56 16.33 14.20
CA ASP A 235 -4.01 15.92 15.51
C ASP A 235 -3.96 14.41 15.65
N LEU A 236 -5.01 13.70 15.23
CA LEU A 236 -5.03 12.24 15.22
C LEU A 236 -3.99 11.66 14.25
N MET A 237 -3.86 12.21 13.03
CA MET A 237 -2.89 11.73 12.04
C MET A 237 -1.43 11.88 12.49
N THR A 238 -1.15 12.89 13.31
CA THR A 238 0.21 13.23 13.78
C THR A 238 0.52 12.75 15.19
N SER A 239 -0.43 12.14 15.87
CA SER A 239 -0.24 11.55 17.20
C SER A 239 0.40 10.17 17.13
N ASN A 240 1.13 9.79 18.21
CA ASN A 240 1.60 8.41 18.36
C ASN A 240 0.42 7.48 18.67
N HIS A 241 0.23 6.47 17.85
CA HIS A 241 -0.78 5.42 18.01
C HIS A 241 -0.19 4.05 18.35
N LEU A 242 1.12 3.95 18.45
CA LEU A 242 1.81 2.72 18.80
C LEU A 242 1.89 2.60 20.33
N PHE A 243 2.14 1.38 20.79
CA PHE A 243 2.36 1.11 22.21
C PHE A 243 3.65 1.78 22.69
N ASN A 244 3.64 2.28 23.93
CA ASN A 244 4.85 2.72 24.63
C ASN A 244 5.57 1.54 25.26
#